data_4cc1e6b236eee9ff7507e1c95d734635
#
_entry.id   4cc1e6b236eee9ff7507e1c95d734635
#
_cell.length_a   1.000
_cell.length_b   1.000
_cell.length_c   1.000
_cell.angle_alpha   90.00
_cell.angle_beta   90.00
_cell.angle_gamma   90.00
#
_symmetry.space_group_name_H-M   'P 1'
#
loop_
_entity.id
_entity.type
_entity.pdbx_description
1 polymer ?
#
loop_
_entity_poly.entity_id
_entity_poly.type
_entity_poly.pdbx_seq_one_letter_code
_entity_poly.pdbx_strand_id
1 'polypeptide(L)'
;METFSWQDRDADGNKVIYEAQHFGGWWLLMVAPKLGRSQRDEVVFTPADFTEEHWQTLRDLLWRKYQRRRVAWDMVQHIDDILAGKATNERRDRRNGKSK
;
A
#
# COMPACT_ATOMS: atom_id res chain seq x y z
N MET A 1 2.82 11.97 -5.60
CA MET A 1 2.34 10.75 -4.90
C MET A 1 2.21 9.62 -5.90
N GLU A 2 2.71 8.46 -5.54
CA GLU A 2 2.59 7.30 -6.39
C GLU A 2 1.57 6.34 -5.79
N THR A 3 0.82 5.70 -6.66
CA THR A 3 -0.28 4.84 -6.24
C THR A 3 -0.19 3.51 -6.95
N PHE A 4 -0.40 2.44 -6.19
CA PHE A 4 -0.38 1.08 -6.72
C PHE A 4 -1.60 0.35 -6.20
N SER A 5 -2.29 -0.36 -7.07
CA SER A 5 -3.52 -1.03 -6.66
C SER A 5 -3.52 -2.49 -7.10
N TRP A 6 -4.28 -3.28 -6.37
CA TRP A 6 -4.48 -4.70 -6.72
C TRP A 6 -5.82 -5.16 -6.15
N GLN A 7 -6.27 -6.30 -6.63
CA GLN A 7 -7.51 -6.89 -6.17
C GLN A 7 -7.20 -8.08 -5.28
N ASP A 8 -8.03 -8.27 -4.26
CA ASP A 8 -7.83 -9.35 -3.33
C ASP A 8 -9.19 -9.70 -2.72
N ARG A 9 -9.19 -10.51 -1.68
CA ARG A 9 -10.39 -10.85 -0.95
C ARG A 9 -10.20 -10.51 0.51
N ASP A 10 -11.27 -10.05 1.14
CA ASP A 10 -11.21 -9.75 2.56
C ASP A 10 -11.41 -11.05 3.37
N ALA A 11 -11.49 -10.92 4.69
CA ALA A 11 -11.61 -12.08 5.57
C ALA A 11 -12.90 -12.87 5.32
N ASP A 12 -13.92 -12.21 4.79
CA ASP A 12 -15.20 -12.85 4.49
C ASP A 12 -15.25 -13.43 3.09
N GLY A 13 -14.17 -13.29 2.32
CA GLY A 13 -14.13 -13.82 0.97
C GLY A 13 -14.68 -12.88 -0.07
N ASN A 14 -15.05 -11.65 0.29
CA ASN A 14 -15.56 -10.68 -0.66
C ASN A 14 -14.41 -10.02 -1.41
N LYS A 15 -14.65 -9.75 -2.68
CA LYS A 15 -13.62 -9.08 -3.49
C LYS A 15 -13.47 -7.64 -3.06
N VAL A 16 -12.22 -7.22 -2.92
CA VAL A 16 -11.90 -5.85 -2.54
C VAL A 16 -10.78 -5.35 -3.42
N ILE A 17 -10.63 -4.03 -3.46
CA ILE A 17 -9.54 -3.37 -4.17
C ILE A 17 -8.69 -2.68 -3.12
N TYR A 18 -7.40 -2.98 -3.11
CA TYR A 18 -6.45 -2.29 -2.25
C TYR A 18 -5.68 -1.28 -3.07
N GLU A 19 -5.42 -0.15 -2.47
CA GLU A 19 -4.63 0.90 -3.09
C GLU A 19 -3.57 1.35 -2.11
N ALA A 20 -2.31 1.18 -2.48
CA ALA A 20 -1.19 1.64 -1.67
C ALA A 20 -0.71 2.96 -2.22
N GLN A 21 -0.65 3.98 -1.38
CA GLN A 21 -0.23 5.32 -1.76
C GLN A 21 1.09 5.62 -1.08
N HIS A 22 2.06 6.09 -1.86
CA HIS A 22 3.40 6.37 -1.35
C HIS A 22 3.59 7.88 -1.18
N PHE A 23 3.92 8.28 0.03
CA PHE A 23 4.12 9.69 0.38
C PHE A 23 5.52 9.86 0.96
N GLY A 24 6.48 10.14 0.13
CA GLY A 24 7.79 10.57 0.63
C GLY A 24 8.37 9.77 1.78
N GLY A 25 8.33 8.46 1.71
CA GLY A 25 8.97 7.63 2.73
C GLY A 25 8.01 6.83 3.59
N TRP A 26 6.71 6.95 3.36
CA TRP A 26 5.76 6.11 4.08
C TRP A 26 4.62 5.73 3.15
N TRP A 27 3.89 4.69 3.53
CA TRP A 27 2.82 4.14 2.72
C TRP A 27 1.49 4.22 3.44
N LEU A 28 0.45 4.53 2.71
CA LEU A 28 -0.92 4.48 3.21
C LEU A 28 -1.68 3.44 2.42
N LEU A 29 -2.40 2.56 3.12
CA LEU A 29 -3.21 1.55 2.46
C LEU A 29 -4.66 1.94 2.54
N MET A 30 -5.33 1.89 1.39
CA MET A 30 -6.77 2.13 1.31
C MET A 30 -7.43 0.87 0.77
N VAL A 31 -8.66 0.65 1.16
CA VAL A 31 -9.40 -0.52 0.69
C VAL A 31 -10.82 -0.10 0.35
N ALA A 32 -11.37 -0.71 -0.70
CA ALA A 32 -12.77 -0.49 -1.10
C ALA A 32 -13.34 -1.80 -1.59
N PRO A 33 -14.64 -2.02 -1.37
CA PRO A 33 -15.27 -3.21 -1.93
C PRO A 33 -15.30 -3.12 -3.45
N LYS A 34 -15.15 -4.26 -4.11
CA LYS A 34 -15.27 -4.28 -5.56
C LYS A 34 -16.74 -4.49 -5.89
N LEU A 35 -17.40 -3.42 -6.29
CA LEU A 35 -18.82 -3.41 -6.54
C LEU A 35 -19.12 -3.81 -7.97
N GLY A 36 -20.37 -4.24 -8.20
CA GLY A 36 -20.84 -4.53 -9.53
C GLY A 36 -21.00 -3.25 -10.33
N ARG A 37 -21.32 -3.41 -11.62
CA ARG A 37 -21.42 -2.26 -12.51
C ARG A 37 -22.39 -1.20 -12.02
N SER A 38 -23.51 -1.64 -11.49
CA SER A 38 -24.54 -0.69 -11.08
C SER A 38 -24.17 0.10 -9.84
N GLN A 39 -23.12 -0.30 -9.15
CA GLN A 39 -22.74 0.31 -7.90
C GLN A 39 -21.38 0.98 -7.94
N ARG A 40 -20.76 1.03 -9.11
CA ARG A 40 -19.38 1.54 -9.17
C ARG A 40 -19.25 3.00 -8.76
N ASP A 41 -20.31 3.76 -8.89
CA ASP A 41 -20.26 5.17 -8.49
C ASP A 41 -20.28 5.35 -6.99
N GLU A 42 -20.51 4.27 -6.25
CA GLU A 42 -20.57 4.33 -4.81
C GLU A 42 -19.31 3.81 -4.15
N VAL A 43 -18.26 3.59 -4.93
CA VAL A 43 -17.01 3.08 -4.37
C VAL A 43 -16.37 4.14 -3.49
N VAL A 44 -16.12 3.77 -2.24
CA VAL A 44 -15.47 4.66 -1.30
C VAL A 44 -14.30 3.91 -0.69
N PHE A 45 -13.11 4.49 -0.81
CA PHE A 45 -11.91 3.91 -0.20
C PHE A 45 -11.80 4.38 1.25
N THR A 46 -11.47 3.44 2.12
CA THR A 46 -11.26 3.75 3.52
C THR A 46 -9.87 3.28 3.93
N PRO A 47 -9.26 3.93 4.93
CA PRO A 47 -7.93 3.52 5.37
C PRO A 47 -7.94 2.10 5.96
N ALA A 48 -6.86 1.40 5.76
CA ALA A 48 -6.67 0.07 6.30
C ALA A 48 -5.24 -0.08 6.79
N ASP A 49 -5.02 -1.04 7.68
CA ASP A 49 -3.68 -1.31 8.17
C ASP A 49 -3.01 -2.33 7.27
N PHE A 50 -1.71 -2.18 7.07
CA PHE A 50 -0.95 -3.17 6.32
C PHE A 50 -0.76 -4.41 7.17
N THR A 51 -1.01 -5.57 6.58
CA THR A 51 -0.57 -6.84 7.15
C THR A 51 0.67 -7.28 6.42
N GLU A 52 1.32 -8.31 6.94
CA GLU A 52 2.50 -8.85 6.26
C GLU A 52 2.16 -9.28 4.84
N GLU A 53 0.98 -9.86 4.65
CA GLU A 53 0.56 -10.28 3.31
C GLU A 53 0.42 -9.09 2.38
N HIS A 54 -0.09 -7.98 2.88
CA HIS A 54 -0.21 -6.76 2.06
C HIS A 54 1.16 -6.27 1.63
N TRP A 55 2.12 -6.29 2.56
CA TRP A 55 3.48 -5.87 2.24
C TRP A 55 4.11 -6.76 1.18
N GLN A 56 3.89 -8.06 1.28
CA GLN A 56 4.46 -8.99 0.31
C GLN A 56 3.83 -8.81 -1.07
N THR A 57 2.52 -8.61 -1.11
CA THR A 57 1.84 -8.37 -2.38
C THR A 57 2.34 -7.08 -3.02
N LEU A 58 2.47 -6.03 -2.23
CA LEU A 58 2.99 -4.76 -2.74
C LEU A 58 4.42 -4.91 -3.22
N ARG A 59 5.24 -5.63 -2.46
CA ARG A 59 6.62 -5.87 -2.87
C ARG A 59 6.70 -6.57 -4.21
N ASP A 60 5.88 -7.61 -4.39
CA ASP A 60 5.89 -8.34 -5.66
C ASP A 60 5.45 -7.45 -6.81
N LEU A 61 4.47 -6.61 -6.56
CA LEU A 61 3.98 -5.69 -7.58
C LEU A 61 5.06 -4.68 -7.95
N LEU A 62 5.74 -4.13 -6.94
CA LEU A 62 6.82 -3.17 -7.17
C LEU A 62 8.00 -3.83 -7.86
N TRP A 63 8.31 -5.08 -7.50
CA TRP A 63 9.38 -5.81 -8.13
C TRP A 63 9.14 -5.94 -9.63
N ARG A 64 7.92 -6.29 -10.02
CA ARG A 64 7.59 -6.41 -11.44
C ARG A 64 7.71 -5.06 -12.14
N LYS A 65 7.30 -3.98 -11.46
CA LYS A 65 7.41 -2.65 -12.06
C LYS A 65 8.87 -2.20 -12.13
N TYR A 66 9.65 -2.57 -11.15
CA TYR A 66 11.09 -2.26 -11.17
C TYR A 66 11.77 -2.94 -12.35
N GLN A 67 11.42 -4.19 -12.62
CA GLN A 67 12.01 -4.88 -13.74
C GLN A 67 11.67 -4.22 -15.06
N ARG A 68 10.58 -3.48 -15.10
CA ARG A 68 10.19 -2.70 -16.27
C ARG A 68 10.65 -1.25 -16.16
N ARG A 69 11.47 -0.96 -15.15
CA ARG A 69 12.02 0.37 -14.89
C ARG A 69 10.96 1.43 -14.67
N ARG A 70 9.86 1.04 -14.03
CA ARG A 70 8.77 1.97 -13.75
C ARG A 70 8.77 2.49 -12.33
N VAL A 71 9.55 1.88 -11.44
CA VAL A 71 9.72 2.36 -10.07
C VAL A 71 11.19 2.27 -9.72
N ALA A 72 11.59 3.06 -8.73
CA ALA A 72 12.96 3.05 -8.25
C ALA A 72 13.19 1.87 -7.32
N TRP A 73 14.43 1.40 -7.29
CA TRP A 73 14.79 0.30 -6.40
C TRP A 73 14.54 0.64 -4.93
N ASP A 74 14.68 1.93 -4.57
CA ASP A 74 14.46 2.36 -3.19
C ASP A 74 13.10 1.96 -2.67
N MET A 75 12.09 1.96 -3.52
CA MET A 75 10.74 1.60 -3.09
C MET A 75 10.66 0.12 -2.75
N VAL A 76 11.28 -0.73 -3.56
CA VAL A 76 11.31 -2.17 -3.29
C VAL A 76 12.11 -2.42 -2.01
N GLN A 77 13.26 -1.77 -1.89
CA GLN A 77 14.12 -1.95 -0.72
C GLN A 77 13.42 -1.53 0.56
N HIS A 78 12.66 -0.46 0.51
CA HIS A 78 11.94 0.01 1.68
C HIS A 78 10.94 -1.06 2.17
N ILE A 79 10.22 -1.68 1.25
CA ILE A 79 9.28 -2.74 1.61
C ILE A 79 10.04 -3.94 2.21
N ASP A 80 11.16 -4.30 1.60
CA ASP A 80 11.96 -5.40 2.12
C ASP A 80 12.45 -5.10 3.53
N ASP A 81 12.85 -3.87 3.78
CA ASP A 81 13.31 -3.47 5.11
C ASP A 81 12.19 -3.53 6.13
N ILE A 82 10.97 -3.15 5.72
CA ILE A 82 9.83 -3.25 6.61
C ILE A 82 9.52 -4.71 6.93
N LEU A 83 9.55 -5.57 5.92
CA LEU A 83 9.30 -6.99 6.12
C LEU A 83 10.37 -7.64 7.00
N ALA A 84 11.59 -7.15 6.92
CA ALA A 84 12.70 -7.70 7.72
C ALA A 84 12.77 -7.08 9.11
N GLY A 85 11.92 -6.12 9.42
CA GLY A 85 11.95 -5.46 10.71
C GLY A 85 13.01 -4.40 10.84
N LYS A 86 13.63 -3.99 9.74
CA LYS A 86 14.70 -2.99 9.75
C LYS A 86 14.18 -1.57 9.61
N ALA A 87 12.94 -1.42 9.18
CA ALA A 87 12.34 -0.11 9.00
C ALA A 87 10.88 -0.17 9.40
N THR A 88 10.30 0.97 9.66
CA THR A 88 8.88 1.06 9.98
C THR A 88 8.18 1.93 8.95
N ASN A 89 6.89 1.71 8.80
CA ASN A 89 6.08 2.52 7.91
C ASN A 89 5.41 3.60 8.72
N GLU A 90 6.15 4.65 9.00
CA GLU A 90 5.64 5.73 9.83
C GLU A 90 5.58 7.02 9.04
N ARG A 91 4.47 7.70 9.22
CA ARG A 91 4.31 9.02 8.64
C ARG A 91 5.29 9.97 9.29
N ARG A 92 6.10 10.62 8.48
CA ARG A 92 7.00 11.63 8.99
C ARG A 92 6.24 12.90 9.21
N ASP A 93 6.21 13.33 10.44
CA ASP A 93 5.58 14.57 10.78
C ASP A 93 6.64 15.42 11.47
N ARG A 94 6.91 16.57 10.91
CA ARG A 94 7.93 17.43 11.50
C ARG A 94 7.68 17.76 12.93
N ARG A 95 6.42 17.93 13.27
CA ARG A 95 6.08 18.30 14.64
C ARG A 95 6.38 17.18 15.60
N ASN A 96 6.27 15.96 15.16
CA ASN A 96 6.59 14.85 16.03
C ASN A 96 8.05 14.84 16.39
N GLY A 97 8.88 15.21 15.48
CA GLY A 97 10.30 15.20 15.73
C GLY A 97 10.71 16.17 16.79
N LYS A 98 9.86 17.11 17.08
CA LYS A 98 10.18 18.10 18.07
C LYS A 98 9.55 17.85 19.39
N SER A 99 8.59 17.02 19.41
CA SER A 99 7.86 16.82 20.63
C SER A 99 8.62 16.17 21.69
N LYS A 100 9.61 15.78 21.41
CA LYS A 100 10.29 15.12 22.37
C LYS A 100 11.39 15.34 22.77
#